data_d49f9f7ba966a7163852efa9170a73ef
#
_entry.id   d49f9f7ba966a7163852efa9170a73ef
#
_cell.length_a   1.000
_cell.length_b   1.000
_cell.length_c   1.000
_cell.angle_alpha   90.00
_cell.angle_beta   90.00
_cell.angle_gamma   90.00
#
_symmetry.space_group_name_H-M   'P 1'
#
loop_
_entity.id
_entity.type
_entity.pdbx_description
1 polymer ?
#
loop_
_entity_poly.entity_id
_entity_poly.type
_entity_poly.pdbx_seq_one_letter_code
_entity_poly.pdbx_strand_id
1 'polypeptide(L)'
;MKIESSNLNVIAVRNTQYPTDNKPEFLLVGRSNVGKSSFINTLIGRKNYAKTSSTPGKTQTLNFYICNDDFYLVDVPGYGYASVDKATQKKFGLMIEEYLQERTNLKTVFMLIDGRIKPTENDKLMYDYLKYYNIPVTIIATKYDKIKSSQRDKNMQTIKEALKLDSNDLIIYFSSITKKGKEEILDIIEKQLND
;
A
#
# COMPACT_ATOMS: atom_id res chain seq x y z
N MET A 1 4.50 -7.58 -16.67
CA MET A 1 4.19 -6.26 -17.31
C MET A 1 5.22 -5.19 -16.98
N LYS A 2 5.16 -4.01 -17.63
CA LYS A 2 5.99 -2.85 -17.33
C LYS A 2 5.09 -1.60 -17.25
N ILE A 3 5.35 -0.73 -16.26
CA ILE A 3 4.70 0.59 -16.21
C ILE A 3 5.56 1.56 -17.03
N GLU A 4 5.07 1.96 -18.19
CA GLU A 4 5.79 2.85 -19.12
C GLU A 4 5.39 4.31 -18.93
N SER A 5 4.13 4.55 -18.58
CA SER A 5 3.61 5.89 -18.27
C SER A 5 2.91 5.93 -16.93
N SER A 6 3.00 7.06 -16.24
CA SER A 6 2.25 7.32 -15.03
C SER A 6 2.10 8.81 -14.79
N ASN A 7 0.92 9.21 -14.33
CA ASN A 7 0.62 10.58 -13.92
C ASN A 7 -0.21 10.59 -12.64
N LEU A 8 0.03 11.58 -11.77
CA LEU A 8 -0.86 11.89 -10.65
C LEU A 8 -2.12 12.53 -11.25
N ASN A 9 -3.18 11.74 -11.36
CA ASN A 9 -4.39 12.13 -12.06
C ASN A 9 -5.40 12.85 -11.16
N VAL A 10 -5.60 12.33 -9.95
CA VAL A 10 -6.55 12.88 -8.98
C VAL A 10 -5.92 12.94 -7.61
N ILE A 11 -6.19 14.04 -6.90
CA ILE A 11 -5.94 14.22 -5.47
C ILE A 11 -7.31 14.42 -4.81
N ALA A 12 -7.77 13.42 -4.04
CA ALA A 12 -9.11 13.41 -3.47
C ALA A 12 -9.09 13.54 -1.94
N VAL A 13 -10.03 14.32 -1.42
CA VAL A 13 -10.31 14.43 0.02
C VAL A 13 -11.60 13.68 0.38
N ARG A 14 -12.49 13.49 -0.60
CA ARG A 14 -13.80 12.83 -0.45
C ARG A 14 -14.17 12.05 -1.72
N ASN A 15 -15.15 11.16 -1.59
CA ASN A 15 -15.60 10.25 -2.64
C ASN A 15 -16.04 10.95 -3.95
N THR A 16 -16.66 12.13 -3.85
CA THR A 16 -17.10 12.91 -5.03
C THR A 16 -15.97 13.32 -5.96
N GLN A 17 -14.73 13.22 -5.52
CA GLN A 17 -13.52 13.57 -6.28
C GLN A 17 -12.83 12.36 -6.89
N TYR A 18 -13.28 11.13 -6.59
CA TYR A 18 -12.64 9.92 -7.11
C TYR A 18 -12.78 9.81 -8.63
N PRO A 19 -11.85 9.14 -9.32
CA PRO A 19 -11.99 8.86 -10.75
C PRO A 19 -13.31 8.14 -11.06
N THR A 20 -13.96 8.50 -12.16
CA THR A 20 -15.26 7.95 -12.59
C THR A 20 -15.17 6.99 -13.76
N ASP A 21 -13.94 6.69 -14.20
CA ASP A 21 -13.67 5.84 -15.37
C ASP A 21 -13.70 4.32 -15.08
N ASN A 22 -13.93 3.93 -13.82
CA ASN A 22 -14.03 2.55 -13.36
C ASN A 22 -12.80 1.67 -13.65
N LYS A 23 -11.64 2.27 -13.91
CA LYS A 23 -10.41 1.51 -14.10
C LYS A 23 -10.03 0.75 -12.83
N PRO A 24 -9.40 -0.43 -12.95
CA PRO A 24 -8.94 -1.20 -11.79
C PRO A 24 -8.06 -0.38 -10.85
N GLU A 25 -8.23 -0.57 -9.56
CA GLU A 25 -7.48 0.14 -8.51
C GLU A 25 -6.72 -0.83 -7.62
N PHE A 26 -5.51 -0.43 -7.25
CA PHE A 26 -4.62 -1.10 -6.30
C PHE A 26 -4.30 -0.14 -5.18
N LEU A 27 -4.86 -0.39 -3.99
CA LEU A 27 -4.71 0.49 -2.84
C LEU A 27 -3.39 0.21 -2.13
N LEU A 28 -2.68 1.27 -1.75
CA LEU A 28 -1.42 1.20 -1.02
C LEU A 28 -1.60 1.73 0.39
N VAL A 29 -1.48 0.85 1.38
CA VAL A 29 -1.55 1.23 2.80
C VAL A 29 -0.25 0.87 3.52
N GLY A 30 0.06 1.58 4.59
CA GLY A 30 1.24 1.30 5.39
C GLY A 30 1.52 2.39 6.41
N ARG A 31 2.33 2.07 7.40
CA ARG A 31 2.77 3.06 8.38
C ARG A 31 3.61 4.15 7.72
N SER A 32 3.63 5.29 8.37
CA SER A 32 4.57 6.35 8.02
C SER A 32 6.01 5.82 8.00
N ASN A 33 6.76 6.25 7.00
CA ASN A 33 8.17 5.88 6.79
C ASN A 33 8.42 4.37 6.56
N VAL A 34 7.39 3.59 6.26
CA VAL A 34 7.53 2.17 5.90
C VAL A 34 8.22 1.94 4.55
N GLY A 35 8.21 2.96 3.69
CA GLY A 35 8.80 2.90 2.34
C GLY A 35 7.77 2.97 1.21
N LYS A 36 6.54 3.46 1.49
CA LYS A 36 5.42 3.49 0.52
C LYS A 36 5.75 4.32 -0.73
N SER A 37 6.28 5.53 -0.58
CA SER A 37 6.70 6.34 -1.73
C SER A 37 7.85 5.73 -2.51
N SER A 38 8.80 5.09 -1.83
CA SER A 38 9.88 4.35 -2.49
C SER A 38 9.35 3.15 -3.27
N PHE A 39 8.31 2.50 -2.76
CA PHE A 39 7.61 1.41 -3.44
C PHE A 39 6.97 1.92 -4.74
N ILE A 40 6.15 2.97 -4.68
CA ILE A 40 5.51 3.58 -5.85
C ILE A 40 6.56 3.98 -6.89
N ASN A 41 7.60 4.71 -6.47
CA ASN A 41 8.68 5.17 -7.36
C ASN A 41 9.40 4.00 -8.02
N THR A 42 9.59 2.89 -7.30
CA THR A 42 10.24 1.69 -7.85
C THR A 42 9.36 0.99 -8.88
N LEU A 43 8.05 0.84 -8.61
CA LEU A 43 7.12 0.24 -9.57
C LEU A 43 7.04 1.07 -10.85
N ILE A 44 6.87 2.38 -10.72
CA ILE A 44 6.75 3.32 -11.84
C ILE A 44 8.10 3.51 -12.58
N GLY A 45 9.23 3.22 -11.92
CA GLY A 45 10.55 3.42 -12.50
C GLY A 45 11.02 4.89 -12.53
N ARG A 46 10.45 5.75 -11.68
CA ARG A 46 10.80 7.17 -11.58
C ARG A 46 11.32 7.53 -10.18
N LYS A 47 12.35 8.37 -10.12
CA LYS A 47 12.89 8.88 -8.84
C LYS A 47 12.06 10.10 -8.38
N ASN A 48 11.75 10.17 -7.08
CA ASN A 48 11.09 11.32 -6.43
C ASN A 48 9.73 11.73 -7.05
N TYR A 49 9.05 10.81 -7.71
CA TYR A 49 7.75 11.07 -8.32
C TYR A 49 6.64 11.10 -7.27
N ALA A 50 6.49 10.04 -6.52
CA ALA A 50 5.66 10.04 -5.31
C ALA A 50 6.49 10.67 -4.17
N LYS A 51 6.00 11.80 -3.65
CA LYS A 51 6.63 12.50 -2.53
C LYS A 51 5.90 12.11 -1.25
N THR A 52 6.65 11.68 -0.25
CA THR A 52 6.12 11.59 1.12
C THR A 52 5.78 12.99 1.60
N SER A 53 4.51 13.28 1.84
CA SER A 53 4.15 14.40 2.70
C SER A 53 4.42 13.97 4.14
N SER A 54 5.64 14.15 4.59
CA SER A 54 6.06 13.82 5.97
C SER A 54 5.74 14.93 6.98
N THR A 55 4.98 15.94 6.56
CA THR A 55 4.66 17.07 7.45
C THR A 55 3.35 16.75 8.19
N PRO A 56 3.36 16.55 9.51
CA PRO A 56 2.15 16.45 10.32
C PRO A 56 1.30 17.71 10.12
N GLY A 57 -0.03 17.55 10.01
CA GLY A 57 -0.96 18.67 9.90
C GLY A 57 -1.31 19.10 8.47
N LYS A 58 -0.77 18.51 7.42
CA LYS A 58 -1.27 18.70 6.06
C LYS A 58 -2.58 17.95 5.85
N THR A 59 -3.45 18.49 4.98
CA THR A 59 -4.68 17.81 4.55
C THR A 59 -4.34 16.41 4.06
N GLN A 60 -4.97 15.40 4.64
CA GLN A 60 -4.81 14.02 4.22
C GLN A 60 -5.58 13.80 2.92
N THR A 61 -4.92 13.25 1.92
CA THR A 61 -5.49 13.03 0.59
C THR A 61 -5.24 11.61 0.10
N LEU A 62 -6.17 11.10 -0.71
CA LEU A 62 -5.96 9.95 -1.56
C LEU A 62 -5.36 10.42 -2.88
N ASN A 63 -4.23 9.87 -3.26
CA ASN A 63 -3.56 10.22 -4.50
C ASN A 63 -3.69 9.08 -5.52
N PHE A 64 -4.38 9.36 -6.62
CA PHE A 64 -4.62 8.39 -7.70
C PHE A 64 -3.59 8.58 -8.80
N TYR A 65 -2.65 7.65 -8.90
CA TYR A 65 -1.66 7.60 -9.96
C TYR A 65 -2.15 6.69 -11.08
N ILE A 66 -2.55 7.27 -12.22
CA ILE A 66 -2.87 6.49 -13.43
C ILE A 66 -1.59 5.88 -14.00
N CYS A 67 -1.61 4.60 -14.29
CA CYS A 67 -0.49 3.84 -14.86
C CYS A 67 -0.90 3.22 -16.18
N ASN A 68 -0.11 3.44 -17.23
CA ASN A 68 -0.34 2.96 -18.60
C ASN A 68 -1.70 3.33 -19.19
N ASP A 69 -2.37 4.33 -18.64
CA ASP A 69 -3.78 4.65 -18.91
C ASP A 69 -4.77 3.49 -18.69
N ASP A 70 -4.40 2.54 -17.84
CA ASP A 70 -5.07 1.24 -17.68
C ASP A 70 -5.58 0.99 -16.26
N PHE A 71 -4.83 1.38 -15.24
CA PHE A 71 -5.17 1.18 -13.84
C PHE A 71 -4.63 2.27 -12.94
N TYR A 72 -5.12 2.31 -11.68
CA TYR A 72 -4.65 3.24 -10.66
C TYR A 72 -3.86 2.55 -9.55
N LEU A 73 -2.72 3.14 -9.19
CA LEU A 73 -2.14 2.98 -7.86
C LEU A 73 -2.73 4.08 -6.97
N VAL A 74 -3.39 3.69 -5.89
CA VAL A 74 -4.05 4.62 -4.97
C VAL A 74 -3.25 4.71 -3.69
N ASP A 75 -2.60 5.86 -3.48
CA ASP A 75 -1.77 6.12 -2.31
C ASP A 75 -2.55 6.85 -1.23
N VAL A 76 -2.61 6.26 -0.04
CA VAL A 76 -3.24 6.86 1.13
C VAL A 76 -2.17 7.37 2.11
N PRO A 77 -2.51 8.32 3.00
CA PRO A 77 -1.58 8.75 4.04
C PRO A 77 -1.09 7.59 4.90
N GLY A 78 0.15 7.65 5.37
CA GLY A 78 0.67 6.66 6.32
C GLY A 78 -0.03 6.76 7.67
N TYR A 79 -0.31 5.61 8.28
CA TYR A 79 -0.83 5.54 9.65
C TYR A 79 0.28 5.43 10.71
N GLY A 80 -0.09 5.48 12.00
CA GLY A 80 0.80 5.19 13.12
C GLY A 80 1.81 6.28 13.50
N TYR A 81 1.51 7.54 13.14
CA TYR A 81 2.27 8.66 13.70
C TYR A 81 1.93 8.87 15.18
N ALA A 82 2.92 8.77 16.06
CA ALA A 82 2.75 9.02 17.49
C ALA A 82 2.36 10.48 17.81
N SER A 83 2.66 11.41 16.90
CA SER A 83 2.39 12.84 17.05
C SER A 83 1.07 13.31 16.44
N VAL A 84 0.26 12.41 15.89
CA VAL A 84 -1.04 12.75 15.26
C VAL A 84 -2.13 12.70 16.32
N ASP A 85 -2.90 13.76 16.43
CA ASP A 85 -4.02 13.84 17.35
C ASP A 85 -5.14 12.84 17.01
N LYS A 86 -6.03 12.58 17.99
CA LYS A 86 -7.15 11.64 17.83
C LYS A 86 -8.11 12.06 16.73
N ALA A 87 -8.29 13.37 16.49
CA ALA A 87 -9.18 13.86 15.45
C ALA A 87 -8.64 13.53 14.06
N THR A 88 -7.34 13.67 13.83
CA THR A 88 -6.68 13.31 12.57
C THR A 88 -6.70 11.79 12.35
N GLN A 89 -6.49 10.98 13.41
CA GLN A 89 -6.62 9.53 13.32
C GLN A 89 -8.04 9.11 12.91
N LYS A 90 -9.07 9.75 13.49
CA LYS A 90 -10.46 9.50 13.15
C LYS A 90 -10.77 9.87 11.68
N LYS A 91 -10.28 11.02 11.22
CA LYS A 91 -10.44 11.43 9.80
C LYS A 91 -9.80 10.43 8.84
N PHE A 92 -8.61 9.93 9.16
CA PHE A 92 -7.96 8.87 8.37
C PHE A 92 -8.83 7.62 8.31
N GLY A 93 -9.33 7.14 9.46
CA GLY A 93 -10.21 5.97 9.51
C GLY A 93 -11.46 6.14 8.65
N LEU A 94 -12.14 7.28 8.75
CA LEU A 94 -13.34 7.59 7.95
C LEU A 94 -13.04 7.65 6.44
N MET A 95 -11.89 8.20 6.06
CA MET A 95 -11.48 8.28 4.67
C MET A 95 -11.23 6.90 4.05
N ILE A 96 -10.57 6.01 4.79
CA ILE A 96 -10.34 4.62 4.35
C ILE A 96 -11.66 3.87 4.29
N GLU A 97 -12.52 4.01 5.30
CA GLU A 97 -13.85 3.38 5.33
C GLU A 97 -14.70 3.80 4.12
N GLU A 98 -14.79 5.10 3.85
CA GLU A 98 -15.51 5.63 2.69
C GLU A 98 -14.96 5.02 1.39
N TYR A 99 -13.63 5.01 1.22
CA TYR A 99 -13.01 4.42 0.04
C TYR A 99 -13.35 2.92 -0.10
N LEU A 100 -13.20 2.13 0.94
CA LEU A 100 -13.47 0.69 0.89
C LEU A 100 -14.94 0.36 0.64
N GLN A 101 -15.87 1.18 1.12
CA GLN A 101 -17.30 1.00 0.89
C GLN A 101 -17.75 1.40 -0.51
N GLU A 102 -17.15 2.46 -1.07
CA GLU A 102 -17.59 3.06 -2.34
C GLU A 102 -16.93 2.44 -3.59
N ARG A 103 -15.72 1.86 -3.46
CA ARG A 103 -14.94 1.43 -4.64
C ARG A 103 -15.16 -0.04 -4.98
N THR A 104 -15.96 -0.28 -6.02
CA THR A 104 -16.23 -1.63 -6.56
C THR A 104 -15.14 -2.12 -7.51
N ASN A 105 -14.26 -1.23 -7.99
CA ASN A 105 -13.16 -1.51 -8.91
C ASN A 105 -11.81 -1.75 -8.19
N LEU A 106 -11.80 -1.77 -6.86
CA LEU A 106 -10.63 -2.16 -6.08
C LEU A 106 -10.33 -3.66 -6.27
N LYS A 107 -9.15 -3.96 -6.80
CA LYS A 107 -8.70 -5.34 -7.07
C LYS A 107 -7.98 -5.96 -5.86
N THR A 108 -7.02 -5.27 -5.29
CA THR A 108 -6.26 -5.74 -4.11
C THR A 108 -5.68 -4.58 -3.33
N VAL A 109 -5.34 -4.83 -2.08
CA VAL A 109 -4.58 -3.91 -1.24
C VAL A 109 -3.16 -4.41 -1.09
N PHE A 110 -2.19 -3.59 -1.47
CA PHE A 110 -0.79 -3.78 -1.11
C PHE A 110 -0.56 -3.14 0.26
N MET A 111 -0.42 -3.97 1.28
CA MET A 111 -0.16 -3.50 2.64
C MET A 111 1.34 -3.59 2.94
N LEU A 112 1.97 -2.43 3.06
CA LEU A 112 3.41 -2.33 3.31
C LEU A 112 3.70 -2.39 4.81
N ILE A 113 4.60 -3.28 5.19
CA ILE A 113 5.13 -3.41 6.54
C ILE A 113 6.66 -3.45 6.53
N ASP A 114 7.29 -3.08 7.61
CA ASP A 114 8.75 -3.16 7.74
C ASP A 114 9.17 -4.62 7.94
N GLY A 115 9.83 -5.20 6.94
CA GLY A 115 10.24 -6.61 6.97
C GLY A 115 11.30 -6.95 8.00
N ARG A 116 11.90 -5.95 8.65
CA ARG A 116 12.95 -6.14 9.67
C ARG A 116 12.42 -6.43 11.06
N ILE A 117 11.17 -6.06 11.34
CA ILE A 117 10.57 -6.07 12.66
C ILE A 117 9.22 -6.79 12.68
N LYS A 118 8.80 -7.20 13.87
CA LYS A 118 7.44 -7.72 14.09
C LYS A 118 6.41 -6.62 13.75
N PRO A 119 5.32 -6.95 13.05
CA PRO A 119 4.21 -6.02 12.82
C PRO A 119 3.74 -5.35 14.11
N THR A 120 3.48 -4.06 14.04
CA THR A 120 2.97 -3.27 15.17
C THR A 120 1.48 -3.52 15.38
N GLU A 121 0.93 -3.05 16.50
CA GLU A 121 -0.52 -3.13 16.75
C GLU A 121 -1.33 -2.38 15.68
N ASN A 122 -0.82 -1.25 15.18
CA ASN A 122 -1.46 -0.53 14.08
C ASN A 122 -1.44 -1.32 12.77
N ASP A 123 -0.39 -2.07 12.49
CA ASP A 123 -0.34 -2.97 11.34
C ASP A 123 -1.39 -4.09 11.46
N LYS A 124 -1.52 -4.69 12.64
CA LYS A 124 -2.53 -5.72 12.90
C LYS A 124 -3.94 -5.17 12.74
N LEU A 125 -4.23 -4.00 13.34
CA LEU A 125 -5.53 -3.35 13.23
C LEU A 125 -5.89 -3.04 11.78
N MET A 126 -4.94 -2.54 10.98
CA MET A 126 -5.18 -2.29 9.57
C MET A 126 -5.46 -3.58 8.81
N TYR A 127 -4.68 -4.63 9.04
CA TYR A 127 -4.90 -5.92 8.40
C TYR A 127 -6.28 -6.50 8.74
N ASP A 128 -6.64 -6.53 10.02
CA ASP A 128 -7.95 -7.02 10.50
C ASP A 128 -9.10 -6.21 9.89
N TYR A 129 -8.93 -4.90 9.77
CA TYR A 129 -9.90 -4.00 9.15
C TYR A 129 -10.11 -4.32 7.66
N LEU A 130 -9.03 -4.54 6.90
CA LEU A 130 -9.11 -4.95 5.50
C LEU A 130 -9.81 -6.31 5.35
N LYS A 131 -9.52 -7.26 6.23
CA LYS A 131 -10.16 -8.59 6.23
C LYS A 131 -11.65 -8.52 6.61
N TYR A 132 -12.06 -7.59 7.46
CA TYR A 132 -13.47 -7.34 7.75
C TYR A 132 -14.27 -6.99 6.48
N TYR A 133 -13.67 -6.29 5.53
CA TYR A 133 -14.28 -5.99 4.22
C TYR A 133 -14.04 -7.07 3.16
N ASN A 134 -13.47 -8.22 3.52
CA ASN A 134 -13.18 -9.34 2.62
C ASN A 134 -12.32 -8.95 1.40
N ILE A 135 -11.42 -8.00 1.58
CA ILE A 135 -10.57 -7.50 0.49
C ILE A 135 -9.34 -8.39 0.36
N PRO A 136 -8.93 -8.79 -0.87
CA PRO A 136 -7.66 -9.46 -1.10
C PRO A 136 -6.50 -8.57 -0.66
N VAL A 137 -5.58 -9.12 0.14
CA VAL A 137 -4.40 -8.40 0.65
C VAL A 137 -3.12 -9.09 0.20
N THR A 138 -2.19 -8.29 -0.29
CA THR A 138 -0.80 -8.71 -0.48
C THR A 138 0.09 -7.92 0.46
N ILE A 139 0.71 -8.60 1.40
CA ILE A 139 1.68 -8.00 2.32
C ILE A 139 2.99 -7.75 1.58
N ILE A 140 3.47 -6.53 1.63
CA ILE A 140 4.77 -6.13 1.08
C ILE A 140 5.73 -5.88 2.24
N ALA A 141 6.59 -6.86 2.51
CA ALA A 141 7.61 -6.75 3.55
C ALA A 141 8.82 -5.96 3.01
N THR A 142 8.87 -4.68 3.34
CA THR A 142 9.84 -3.72 2.80
C THR A 142 11.23 -3.85 3.46
N LYS A 143 12.22 -3.15 2.90
CA LYS A 143 13.59 -3.05 3.43
C LYS A 143 14.34 -4.40 3.45
N TYR A 144 14.03 -5.29 2.51
CA TYR A 144 14.68 -6.59 2.38
C TYR A 144 16.21 -6.52 2.34
N ASP A 145 16.76 -5.49 1.69
CA ASP A 145 18.20 -5.23 1.61
C ASP A 145 18.88 -5.04 2.97
N LYS A 146 18.11 -4.69 4.00
CA LYS A 146 18.57 -4.50 5.38
C LYS A 146 18.38 -5.72 6.28
N ILE A 147 17.84 -6.83 5.75
CA ILE A 147 17.61 -8.06 6.50
C ILE A 147 18.74 -9.03 6.22
N LYS A 148 19.44 -9.46 7.29
CA LYS A 148 20.47 -10.50 7.18
C LYS A 148 19.86 -11.79 6.63
N SER A 149 20.56 -12.48 5.71
CA SER A 149 20.05 -13.69 5.07
C SER A 149 19.59 -14.75 6.07
N SER A 150 20.32 -14.92 7.17
CA SER A 150 19.99 -15.86 8.25
C SER A 150 18.71 -15.53 9.03
N GLN A 151 18.17 -14.33 8.88
CA GLN A 151 16.96 -13.88 9.59
C GLN A 151 15.72 -13.79 8.71
N ARG A 152 15.85 -13.95 7.40
CA ARG A 152 14.75 -13.73 6.44
C ARG A 152 13.57 -14.66 6.68
N ASP A 153 13.83 -15.95 6.81
CA ASP A 153 12.77 -16.95 7.02
C ASP A 153 12.08 -16.74 8.38
N LYS A 154 12.86 -16.44 9.44
CA LYS A 154 12.31 -16.13 10.75
C LYS A 154 11.44 -14.89 10.74
N ASN A 155 11.90 -13.81 10.08
CA ASN A 155 11.12 -12.58 9.99
C ASN A 155 9.82 -12.81 9.20
N MET A 156 9.89 -13.56 8.10
CA MET A 156 8.71 -13.92 7.31
C MET A 156 7.69 -14.66 8.16
N GLN A 157 8.13 -15.66 8.92
CA GLN A 157 7.26 -16.42 9.82
C GLN A 157 6.67 -15.54 10.93
N THR A 158 7.49 -14.68 11.54
CA THR A 158 7.03 -13.71 12.56
C THR A 158 5.92 -12.81 12.02
N ILE A 159 6.05 -12.34 10.78
CA ILE A 159 5.03 -11.49 10.14
C ILE A 159 3.73 -12.27 9.95
N LYS A 160 3.80 -13.48 9.40
CA LYS A 160 2.63 -14.34 9.17
C LYS A 160 1.87 -14.63 10.47
N GLU A 161 2.60 -14.99 11.52
CA GLU A 161 2.03 -15.31 12.84
C GLU A 161 1.43 -14.07 13.51
N ALA A 162 2.14 -12.92 13.48
CA ALA A 162 1.69 -11.69 14.12
C ALA A 162 0.41 -11.13 13.48
N LEU A 163 0.28 -11.23 12.17
CA LEU A 163 -0.90 -10.80 11.44
C LEU A 163 -2.00 -11.87 11.43
N LYS A 164 -1.72 -13.11 11.83
CA LYS A 164 -2.60 -14.28 11.59
C LYS A 164 -3.01 -14.33 10.12
N LEU A 165 -2.00 -14.27 9.25
CA LEU A 165 -2.18 -14.10 7.81
C LEU A 165 -3.15 -15.13 7.25
N ASP A 166 -4.18 -14.67 6.53
CA ASP A 166 -5.13 -15.53 5.82
C ASP A 166 -4.40 -16.37 4.77
N SER A 167 -4.83 -17.62 4.59
CA SER A 167 -4.20 -18.55 3.64
C SER A 167 -4.26 -18.11 2.18
N ASN A 168 -5.21 -17.26 1.84
CA ASN A 168 -5.39 -16.70 0.49
C ASN A 168 -4.59 -15.43 0.25
N ASP A 169 -4.06 -14.82 1.32
CA ASP A 169 -3.28 -13.59 1.22
C ASP A 169 -1.79 -13.90 0.97
N LEU A 170 -1.17 -13.07 0.15
CA LEU A 170 0.23 -13.24 -0.21
C LEU A 170 1.15 -12.37 0.65
N ILE A 171 2.41 -12.79 0.76
CA ILE A 171 3.46 -11.98 1.35
C ILE A 171 4.71 -12.01 0.46
N ILE A 172 5.23 -10.83 0.13
CA ILE A 172 6.37 -10.63 -0.78
C ILE A 172 7.41 -9.76 -0.10
N TYR A 173 8.66 -10.19 -0.11
CA TYR A 173 9.77 -9.32 0.26
C TYR A 173 10.04 -8.28 -0.83
N PHE A 174 10.27 -7.04 -0.40
CA PHE A 174 10.53 -5.92 -1.29
C PHE A 174 11.72 -5.08 -0.87
N SER A 175 12.50 -4.64 -1.85
CA SER A 175 13.55 -3.63 -1.69
C SER A 175 13.52 -2.64 -2.84
N SER A 176 13.41 -1.35 -2.53
CA SER A 176 13.55 -0.27 -3.52
C SER A 176 14.99 -0.12 -4.02
N ILE A 177 15.97 -0.59 -3.25
CA ILE A 177 17.40 -0.53 -3.59
C ILE A 177 17.77 -1.62 -4.60
N THR A 178 17.48 -2.88 -4.25
CA THR A 178 17.83 -4.05 -5.08
C THR A 178 16.75 -4.40 -6.11
N LYS A 179 15.58 -3.75 -6.03
CA LYS A 179 14.37 -4.05 -6.82
C LYS A 179 13.81 -5.46 -6.59
N LYS A 180 14.23 -6.15 -5.51
CA LYS A 180 13.65 -7.44 -5.12
C LYS A 180 12.13 -7.30 -4.95
N GLY A 181 11.38 -8.26 -5.48
CA GLY A 181 9.92 -8.32 -5.41
C GLY A 181 9.18 -7.45 -6.44
N LYS A 182 9.88 -6.59 -7.19
CA LYS A 182 9.22 -5.70 -8.17
C LYS A 182 8.48 -6.50 -9.24
N GLU A 183 9.12 -7.47 -9.86
CA GLU A 183 8.52 -8.27 -10.95
C GLU A 183 7.34 -9.10 -10.41
N GLU A 184 7.47 -9.72 -9.25
CA GLU A 184 6.39 -10.49 -8.61
C GLU A 184 5.14 -9.63 -8.38
N ILE A 185 5.32 -8.37 -7.97
CA ILE A 185 4.21 -7.42 -7.75
C ILE A 185 3.57 -7.00 -9.07
N LEU A 186 4.40 -6.72 -10.10
CA LEU A 186 3.90 -6.38 -11.44
C LEU A 186 3.13 -7.55 -12.07
N ASP A 187 3.56 -8.79 -11.84
CA ASP A 187 2.86 -9.98 -12.32
C ASP A 187 1.49 -10.16 -11.63
N ILE A 188 1.39 -9.84 -10.34
CA ILE A 188 0.09 -9.82 -9.62
C ILE A 188 -0.84 -8.78 -10.23
N ILE A 189 -0.34 -7.57 -10.47
CA ILE A 189 -1.14 -6.51 -11.11
C ILE A 189 -1.61 -6.98 -12.49
N GLU A 190 -0.70 -7.45 -13.34
CA GLU A 190 -1.01 -7.92 -14.69
C GLU A 190 -2.07 -9.02 -14.69
N LYS A 191 -1.94 -10.01 -13.81
CA LYS A 191 -2.93 -11.07 -13.68
C LYS A 191 -4.31 -10.52 -13.35
N GLN A 192 -4.41 -9.61 -12.39
CA GLN A 192 -5.69 -9.04 -11.96
C GLN A 192 -6.29 -8.02 -12.95
N LEU A 193 -5.50 -7.50 -13.88
CA LEU A 193 -6.00 -6.68 -14.98
C LEU A 193 -6.64 -7.54 -16.09
N ASN A 194 -6.23 -8.80 -16.20
CA ASN A 194 -6.71 -9.74 -17.23
C ASN A 194 -7.87 -10.63 -16.72
N ASP A 195 -8.14 -10.64 -15.41
CA ASP A 195 -9.28 -11.34 -14.78
C ASP A 195 -10.53 -10.42 -14.75
#